data_d5001d5bf97fd1df5ca30c0359c60f9e
#
_entry.id   d5001d5bf97fd1df5ca30c0359c60f9e
#
_cell.length_a   1.000
_cell.length_b   1.000
_cell.length_c   1.000
_cell.angle_alpha   90.00
_cell.angle_beta   90.00
_cell.angle_gamma   90.00
#
_symmetry.space_group_name_H-M   'P 1'
#
loop_
_entity.id
_entity.type
_entity.pdbx_description
1 polymer ?
#
loop_
_entity_poly.entity_id
_entity_poly.type
_entity_poly.pdbx_seq_one_letter_code
_entity_poly.pdbx_strand_id
1 'polypeptide(L)'
;GNRVASNFFYRFATQQNQFLLGNGVQLKDKTQKDKLGKAFDTSLQQIGENAIVQGVCFGFWNLDHMEVIKAAADARSGFSPLYDEETGALKAGIQFWQIDEQKPTYYRLFEVDGITEYKRVDQKITETTKKQGYVTKLRKDAVSTEAIGERNYSALPVIPFYANSLCRSELTNNIKSKIDLYDNIMSDFGDNLDRTNDIYWVINNFGGTGDQIIDMLAEINRIKATYTEAGASGQSTAEPHTIEVPYQARQTALDLLRKALYQDYMALDMDEIKGGSLTNVAIKVATTNLNLKADRYEWQAFTFVQQVLSLLGIETEDIKFKRRTITNDSEVVQDIMLMRSDITRKKALELNPYIQADEIEAILND
;
A
#
# COMPACT_ATOMS: atom_id res chain seq x y z
N GLY A 1 1.28 28.69 -1.73
CA GLY A 1 1.72 27.88 -2.85
C GLY A 1 0.94 26.58 -2.94
N ASN A 2 0.82 26.06 -4.12
CA ASN A 2 0.20 24.76 -4.37
C ASN A 2 1.03 23.66 -3.70
N ARG A 3 0.36 22.69 -3.05
CA ARG A 3 1.02 21.48 -2.53
C ARG A 3 0.48 20.28 -3.30
N VAL A 4 1.33 19.71 -4.14
CA VAL A 4 1.03 18.48 -4.86
C VAL A 4 1.61 17.32 -4.06
N ALA A 5 0.82 16.28 -3.86
CA ALA A 5 1.27 15.02 -3.25
C ALA A 5 1.04 13.90 -4.24
N SER A 6 2.11 13.17 -4.55
CA SER A 6 2.04 12.00 -5.43
C SER A 6 1.63 10.74 -4.66
N ASN A 7 1.13 9.76 -5.38
CA ASN A 7 0.63 8.51 -4.83
C ASN A 7 1.58 7.31 -5.10
N PHE A 8 2.88 7.57 -5.24
CA PHE A 8 3.85 6.54 -5.59
C PHE A 8 3.88 5.40 -4.60
N PHE A 9 4.04 5.70 -3.32
CA PHE A 9 4.17 4.65 -2.31
C PHE A 9 2.90 3.80 -2.18
N TYR A 10 1.72 4.41 -2.27
CA TYR A 10 0.47 3.67 -2.29
C TYR A 10 0.40 2.71 -3.48
N ARG A 11 0.75 3.18 -4.69
CA ARG A 11 0.79 2.33 -5.89
C ARG A 11 1.77 1.17 -5.73
N PHE A 12 2.96 1.43 -5.19
CA PHE A 12 3.99 0.43 -4.97
C PHE A 12 3.55 -0.63 -3.95
N ALA A 13 3.01 -0.20 -2.81
CA ALA A 13 2.51 -1.10 -1.77
C ALA A 13 1.36 -1.97 -2.30
N THR A 14 0.40 -1.37 -3.00
CA THR A 14 -0.71 -2.09 -3.61
C THR A 14 -0.22 -3.07 -4.67
N GLN A 15 0.71 -2.66 -5.56
CA GLN A 15 1.26 -3.55 -6.59
C GLN A 15 1.97 -4.76 -5.97
N GLN A 16 2.86 -4.55 -4.99
CA GLN A 16 3.58 -5.61 -4.30
C GLN A 16 2.61 -6.58 -3.62
N ASN A 17 1.66 -6.05 -2.87
CA ASN A 17 0.69 -6.85 -2.13
C ASN A 17 -0.23 -7.66 -3.05
N GLN A 18 -0.83 -7.00 -4.04
CA GLN A 18 -1.76 -7.65 -4.98
C GLN A 18 -1.06 -8.61 -5.94
N PHE A 19 0.20 -8.38 -6.27
CA PHE A 19 0.97 -9.29 -7.12
C PHE A 19 1.12 -10.68 -6.48
N LEU A 20 1.35 -10.74 -5.16
CA LEU A 20 1.48 -12.00 -4.43
C LEU A 20 0.15 -12.49 -3.86
N LEU A 21 -0.55 -11.64 -3.10
CA LEU A 21 -1.70 -12.04 -2.29
C LEU A 21 -3.04 -11.85 -3.01
N GLY A 22 -3.04 -11.23 -4.19
CA GLY A 22 -4.26 -10.89 -4.92
C GLY A 22 -5.14 -12.08 -5.32
N ASN A 23 -4.57 -13.27 -5.43
CA ASN A 23 -5.31 -14.52 -5.71
C ASN A 23 -5.56 -15.37 -4.45
N GLY A 24 -5.22 -14.83 -3.27
CA GLY A 24 -5.35 -15.54 -2.00
C GLY A 24 -4.33 -16.67 -1.82
N VAL A 25 -4.42 -17.35 -0.68
CA VAL A 25 -3.61 -18.54 -0.38
C VAL A 25 -4.27 -19.79 -0.96
N GLN A 26 -3.47 -20.65 -1.53
CA GLN A 26 -3.89 -21.96 -2.06
C GLN A 26 -3.34 -23.07 -1.19
N LEU A 27 -4.19 -23.98 -0.76
CA LEU A 27 -3.86 -25.22 -0.08
C LEU A 27 -4.28 -26.38 -0.96
N LYS A 28 -3.51 -27.46 -0.94
CA LYS A 28 -3.82 -28.66 -1.72
C LYS A 28 -5.14 -29.29 -1.26
N ASP A 29 -5.36 -29.31 0.06
CA ASP A 29 -6.59 -29.81 0.65
C ASP A 29 -7.61 -28.67 0.82
N LYS A 30 -8.69 -28.73 0.05
CA LYS A 30 -9.77 -27.76 0.09
C LYS A 30 -10.45 -27.70 1.47
N THR A 31 -10.55 -28.83 2.18
CA THR A 31 -11.16 -28.85 3.50
C THR A 31 -10.35 -28.07 4.53
N GLN A 32 -9.03 -28.05 4.39
CA GLN A 32 -8.13 -27.23 5.22
C GLN A 32 -8.28 -25.74 4.89
N LYS A 33 -8.43 -25.42 3.60
CA LYS A 33 -8.70 -24.04 3.16
C LYS A 33 -10.03 -23.52 3.72
N ASP A 34 -11.07 -24.33 3.72
CA ASP A 34 -12.40 -23.96 4.22
C ASP A 34 -12.38 -23.61 5.72
N LYS A 35 -11.47 -24.21 6.50
CA LYS A 35 -11.29 -23.89 7.94
C LYS A 35 -10.75 -22.47 8.19
N LEU A 36 -10.10 -21.87 7.22
CA LEU A 36 -9.64 -20.47 7.30
C LEU A 36 -10.79 -19.46 7.18
N GLY A 37 -11.95 -19.90 6.70
CA GLY A 37 -13.11 -19.03 6.49
C GLY A 37 -13.04 -18.23 5.19
N LYS A 38 -14.20 -17.75 4.74
CA LYS A 38 -14.34 -17.05 3.45
C LYS A 38 -13.63 -15.69 3.39
N ALA A 39 -13.50 -15.01 4.53
CA ALA A 39 -12.92 -13.67 4.60
C ALA A 39 -11.39 -13.69 4.79
N PHE A 40 -10.77 -14.86 4.98
CA PHE A 40 -9.35 -14.98 5.31
C PHE A 40 -8.44 -14.30 4.30
N ASP A 41 -8.65 -14.54 3.01
CA ASP A 41 -7.80 -13.96 1.96
C ASP A 41 -7.91 -12.42 1.92
N THR A 42 -9.09 -11.88 2.19
CA THR A 42 -9.28 -10.42 2.31
C THR A 42 -8.52 -9.86 3.52
N SER A 43 -8.64 -10.52 4.68
CA SER A 43 -7.90 -10.13 5.88
C SER A 43 -6.39 -10.25 5.68
N LEU A 44 -5.92 -11.32 5.01
CA LEU A 44 -4.51 -11.51 4.68
C LEU A 44 -3.97 -10.39 3.79
N GLN A 45 -4.73 -9.97 2.76
CA GLN A 45 -4.35 -8.84 1.92
C GLN A 45 -4.27 -7.54 2.71
N GLN A 46 -5.21 -7.28 3.60
CA GLN A 46 -5.19 -6.09 4.47
C GLN A 46 -4.01 -6.11 5.44
N ILE A 47 -3.72 -7.26 6.03
CA ILE A 47 -2.57 -7.45 6.93
C ILE A 47 -1.27 -7.20 6.15
N GLY A 48 -1.13 -7.78 4.96
CA GLY A 48 0.04 -7.63 4.12
C GLY A 48 0.28 -6.18 3.69
N GLU A 49 -0.77 -5.46 3.25
CA GLU A 49 -0.66 -4.06 2.87
C GLU A 49 -0.24 -3.17 4.04
N ASN A 50 -0.86 -3.37 5.23
CA ASN A 50 -0.47 -2.63 6.42
C ASN A 50 0.98 -2.97 6.87
N ALA A 51 1.41 -4.22 6.72
CA ALA A 51 2.79 -4.61 7.02
C ALA A 51 3.78 -3.90 6.08
N ILE A 52 3.51 -3.82 4.79
CA ILE A 52 4.35 -3.07 3.83
C ILE A 52 4.50 -1.61 4.26
N VAL A 53 3.42 -0.98 4.73
CA VAL A 53 3.42 0.42 5.17
C VAL A 53 4.13 0.60 6.52
N GLN A 54 3.89 -0.27 7.49
CA GLN A 54 4.32 -0.08 8.89
C GLN A 54 5.53 -0.94 9.28
N GLY A 55 5.92 -1.90 8.45
CA GLY A 55 6.95 -2.89 8.74
C GLY A 55 6.39 -4.18 9.34
N VAL A 56 5.33 -4.08 10.12
CA VAL A 56 4.61 -5.20 10.73
C VAL A 56 3.13 -4.89 10.83
N CYS A 57 2.30 -5.92 10.68
CA CYS A 57 0.88 -5.90 11.03
C CYS A 57 0.55 -7.21 11.74
N PHE A 58 -0.44 -7.23 12.60
CA PHE A 58 -0.78 -8.41 13.39
C PHE A 58 -2.14 -8.96 12.94
N GLY A 59 -2.23 -10.27 12.82
CA GLY A 59 -3.48 -10.97 12.65
C GLY A 59 -3.90 -11.61 13.97
N PHE A 60 -5.10 -11.35 14.43
CA PHE A 60 -5.69 -12.04 15.56
C PHE A 60 -6.69 -13.08 15.06
N TRP A 61 -6.42 -14.34 15.37
CA TRP A 61 -7.38 -15.41 15.07
C TRP A 61 -8.47 -15.45 16.13
N ASN A 62 -9.64 -14.93 15.77
CA ASN A 62 -10.79 -14.88 16.66
C ASN A 62 -11.84 -15.94 16.25
N LEU A 63 -11.81 -17.08 16.94
CA LEU A 63 -12.71 -18.22 16.76
C LEU A 63 -12.67 -18.81 15.33
N ASP A 64 -13.30 -18.19 14.37
CA ASP A 64 -13.51 -18.67 12.99
C ASP A 64 -13.07 -17.69 11.91
N HIS A 65 -12.48 -16.56 12.30
CA HIS A 65 -12.04 -15.55 11.36
C HIS A 65 -10.76 -14.82 11.82
N MET A 66 -10.12 -14.12 10.89
CA MET A 66 -8.92 -13.33 11.11
C MET A 66 -9.29 -11.86 11.26
N GLU A 67 -8.99 -11.27 12.41
CA GLU A 67 -9.04 -9.82 12.65
C GLU A 67 -7.70 -9.16 12.34
N VAL A 68 -7.74 -7.94 11.79
CA VAL A 68 -6.55 -7.16 11.45
C VAL A 68 -6.25 -6.19 12.58
N ILE A 69 -5.05 -6.30 13.17
CA ILE A 69 -4.56 -5.39 14.20
C ILE A 69 -3.36 -4.61 13.63
N LYS A 70 -3.56 -3.32 13.39
CA LYS A 70 -2.49 -2.44 12.90
C LYS A 70 -1.50 -2.14 14.02
N ALA A 71 -0.20 -2.12 13.72
CA ALA A 71 0.83 -1.76 14.68
C ALA A 71 0.66 -0.31 15.18
N ALA A 72 0.39 0.61 14.23
CA ALA A 72 0.03 1.99 14.53
C ALA A 72 -1.03 2.44 13.53
N ALA A 73 -2.30 2.50 13.94
CA ALA A 73 -3.37 2.95 13.03
C ALA A 73 -3.41 4.47 12.97
N ASP A 74 -3.30 5.13 14.13
CA ASP A 74 -3.19 6.57 14.31
C ASP A 74 -2.60 6.88 15.71
N ALA A 75 -2.62 8.13 16.13
CA ALA A 75 -2.15 8.53 17.46
C ALA A 75 -2.98 7.93 18.61
N ARG A 76 -4.17 7.41 18.32
CA ARG A 76 -5.16 6.93 19.31
C ARG A 76 -5.37 5.42 19.28
N SER A 77 -4.79 4.72 18.34
CA SER A 77 -4.96 3.27 18.20
C SER A 77 -3.71 2.59 17.69
N GLY A 78 -3.45 1.39 18.20
CA GLY A 78 -2.29 0.63 17.81
C GLY A 78 -2.16 -0.66 18.60
N PHE A 79 -0.99 -1.29 18.43
CA PHE A 79 -0.62 -2.51 19.12
C PHE A 79 0.79 -2.41 19.66
N SER A 80 0.95 -2.65 20.94
CA SER A 80 2.26 -2.71 21.62
C SER A 80 2.63 -4.19 21.85
N PRO A 81 3.53 -4.76 21.04
CA PRO A 81 3.95 -6.14 21.19
C PRO A 81 4.97 -6.30 22.33
N LEU A 82 4.91 -7.44 23.00
CA LEU A 82 5.94 -7.90 23.95
C LEU A 82 6.57 -9.16 23.37
N TYR A 83 7.84 -9.05 23.00
CA TYR A 83 8.64 -10.17 22.50
C TYR A 83 9.44 -10.83 23.61
N ASP A 84 9.67 -12.11 23.45
CA ASP A 84 10.64 -12.83 24.26
C ASP A 84 12.06 -12.41 23.87
N GLU A 85 12.89 -12.07 24.86
CA GLU A 85 14.24 -11.52 24.62
C GLU A 85 15.21 -12.55 24.04
N GLU A 86 15.01 -13.83 24.32
CA GLU A 86 15.91 -14.90 23.85
C GLU A 86 15.51 -15.42 22.48
N THR A 87 14.22 -15.62 22.26
CA THR A 87 13.71 -16.28 21.04
C THR A 87 13.21 -15.29 19.99
N GLY A 88 12.94 -14.04 20.38
CA GLY A 88 12.30 -13.04 19.51
C GLY A 88 10.83 -13.35 19.18
N ALA A 89 10.24 -14.35 19.82
CA ALA A 89 8.84 -14.72 19.59
C ALA A 89 7.89 -13.74 20.28
N LEU A 90 6.73 -13.48 19.68
CA LEU A 90 5.69 -12.68 20.31
C LEU A 90 5.06 -13.43 21.46
N LYS A 91 5.23 -12.89 22.69
CA LYS A 91 4.82 -13.52 23.94
C LYS A 91 3.47 -12.99 24.46
N ALA A 92 3.24 -11.72 24.27
CA ALA A 92 2.01 -11.02 24.66
C ALA A 92 1.87 -9.73 23.83
N GLY A 93 0.76 -9.04 23.96
CA GLY A 93 0.61 -7.73 23.36
C GLY A 93 -0.61 -6.98 23.84
N ILE A 94 -0.57 -5.68 23.72
CA ILE A 94 -1.65 -4.80 24.13
C ILE A 94 -2.15 -4.05 22.89
N GLN A 95 -3.37 -4.33 22.49
CA GLN A 95 -4.11 -3.48 21.56
C GLN A 95 -4.75 -2.34 22.35
N PHE A 96 -4.64 -1.13 21.84
CA PHE A 96 -5.29 0.03 22.42
C PHE A 96 -6.02 0.83 21.36
N TRP A 97 -7.14 1.44 21.76
CA TRP A 97 -7.90 2.34 20.89
C TRP A 97 -8.69 3.37 21.71
N GLN A 98 -8.90 4.52 21.11
CA GLN A 98 -9.70 5.60 21.64
C GLN A 98 -10.58 6.16 20.51
N ILE A 99 -11.88 6.17 20.68
CA ILE A 99 -12.84 6.59 19.65
C ILE A 99 -12.76 8.12 19.44
N ASP A 100 -12.65 8.86 20.54
CA ASP A 100 -12.64 10.32 20.59
C ASP A 100 -11.75 10.76 21.77
N GLU A 101 -11.16 11.96 21.70
CA GLU A 101 -10.33 12.53 22.77
C GLU A 101 -11.04 12.62 24.13
N GLN A 102 -12.36 12.82 24.10
CA GLN A 102 -13.19 12.89 25.30
C GLN A 102 -13.68 11.52 25.80
N LYS A 103 -13.40 10.45 25.06
CA LYS A 103 -13.82 9.09 25.38
C LYS A 103 -12.71 8.32 26.10
N PRO A 104 -13.05 7.29 26.87
CA PRO A 104 -12.05 6.43 27.47
C PRO A 104 -11.12 5.80 26.43
N THR A 105 -9.87 5.53 26.82
CA THR A 105 -9.00 4.64 26.06
C THR A 105 -9.27 3.21 26.50
N TYR A 106 -9.51 2.34 25.55
CA TYR A 106 -9.70 0.90 25.76
C TYR A 106 -8.41 0.16 25.49
N TYR A 107 -8.19 -0.90 26.27
CA TYR A 107 -7.03 -1.79 26.11
C TYR A 107 -7.49 -3.23 26.11
N ARG A 108 -6.87 -4.03 25.26
CA ARG A 108 -7.06 -5.47 25.22
C ARG A 108 -5.70 -6.12 25.31
N LEU A 109 -5.46 -6.80 26.43
CA LEU A 109 -4.23 -7.54 26.70
C LEU A 109 -4.40 -8.97 26.21
N PHE A 110 -3.53 -9.37 25.28
CA PHE A 110 -3.43 -10.73 24.76
C PHE A 110 -2.28 -11.45 25.43
N GLU A 111 -2.55 -12.58 26.04
CA GLU A 111 -1.57 -13.48 26.64
C GLU A 111 -1.85 -14.91 26.16
N VAL A 112 -0.89 -15.83 26.30
CA VAL A 112 -1.06 -17.22 25.84
C VAL A 112 -2.24 -17.92 26.52
N ASP A 113 -2.51 -17.57 27.79
CA ASP A 113 -3.54 -18.17 28.64
C ASP A 113 -4.87 -17.40 28.65
N GLY A 114 -5.03 -16.37 27.80
CA GLY A 114 -6.29 -15.67 27.67
C GLY A 114 -6.17 -14.19 27.34
N ILE A 115 -7.31 -13.54 27.35
CA ILE A 115 -7.49 -12.13 27.00
C ILE A 115 -8.14 -11.38 28.17
N THR A 116 -7.63 -10.20 28.47
CA THR A 116 -8.15 -9.31 29.51
C THR A 116 -8.44 -7.93 28.93
N GLU A 117 -9.55 -7.32 29.29
CA GLU A 117 -9.90 -5.99 28.79
C GLU A 117 -9.86 -4.95 29.92
N TYR A 118 -9.36 -3.77 29.59
CA TYR A 118 -9.25 -2.64 30.47
C TYR A 118 -9.79 -1.36 29.81
N LYS A 119 -10.16 -0.40 30.62
CA LYS A 119 -10.43 0.94 30.14
C LYS A 119 -9.74 1.98 31.03
N ARG A 120 -9.23 3.03 30.41
CA ARG A 120 -8.66 4.20 31.11
C ARG A 120 -9.59 5.38 30.98
N VAL A 121 -9.95 5.95 32.14
CA VAL A 121 -10.63 7.23 32.26
C VAL A 121 -9.69 8.15 33.03
N ASP A 122 -9.31 9.25 32.45
CA ASP A 122 -8.23 10.13 32.96
C ASP A 122 -6.94 9.35 33.22
N GLN A 123 -6.51 9.24 34.48
CA GLN A 123 -5.32 8.47 34.86
C GLN A 123 -5.65 7.10 35.49
N LYS A 124 -6.91 6.78 35.65
CA LYS A 124 -7.33 5.53 36.31
C LYS A 124 -7.61 4.44 35.28
N ILE A 125 -6.88 3.34 35.39
CA ILE A 125 -7.10 2.11 34.63
C ILE A 125 -7.96 1.17 35.47
N THR A 126 -9.04 0.67 34.86
CA THR A 126 -9.95 -0.30 35.49
C THR A 126 -10.11 -1.50 34.56
N GLU A 127 -10.08 -2.69 35.15
CA GLU A 127 -10.42 -3.92 34.44
C GLU A 127 -11.93 -3.90 34.13
N THR A 128 -12.28 -4.13 32.85
CA THR A 128 -13.66 -4.19 32.40
C THR A 128 -14.15 -5.61 32.20
N THR A 129 -13.26 -6.47 31.77
CA THR A 129 -13.51 -7.90 31.60
C THR A 129 -12.35 -8.67 32.20
N LYS A 130 -12.64 -9.59 33.12
CA LYS A 130 -11.65 -10.49 33.69
C LYS A 130 -11.05 -11.37 32.61
N LYS A 131 -9.85 -11.88 32.88
CA LYS A 131 -9.17 -12.81 31.99
C LYS A 131 -10.08 -13.98 31.63
N GLN A 132 -10.23 -14.20 30.33
CA GLN A 132 -11.05 -15.29 29.79
C GLN A 132 -10.30 -15.98 28.65
N GLY A 133 -10.60 -17.27 28.45
CA GLY A 133 -10.02 -18.03 27.34
C GLY A 133 -10.51 -17.55 25.99
N TYR A 134 -9.71 -17.69 24.95
CA TYR A 134 -10.04 -17.26 23.59
C TYR A 134 -11.22 -18.01 22.97
N VAL A 135 -11.44 -19.26 23.37
CA VAL A 135 -12.54 -20.10 22.89
C VAL A 135 -13.48 -20.35 24.06
N THR A 136 -14.54 -19.58 24.14
CA THR A 136 -15.54 -19.71 25.19
C THR A 136 -16.75 -20.45 24.65
N LYS A 137 -17.11 -21.60 25.28
CA LYS A 137 -18.36 -22.31 24.99
C LYS A 137 -19.49 -21.66 25.78
N LEU A 138 -20.48 -21.20 25.04
CA LEU A 138 -21.68 -20.61 25.62
C LEU A 138 -22.82 -21.62 25.59
N ARG A 139 -23.47 -21.88 26.74
CA ARG A 139 -24.75 -22.51 26.82
C ARG A 139 -25.82 -21.43 26.81
N LYS A 140 -26.67 -21.47 25.81
CA LYS A 140 -27.75 -20.51 25.65
C LYS A 140 -29.07 -21.22 26.03
N ASP A 141 -29.61 -20.87 27.18
CA ASP A 141 -30.96 -21.25 27.61
C ASP A 141 -31.92 -20.13 27.26
N ALA A 142 -33.24 -20.39 27.33
CA ALA A 142 -34.27 -19.42 26.96
C ALA A 142 -34.24 -18.11 27.76
N VAL A 143 -33.53 -18.06 28.89
CA VAL A 143 -33.52 -16.94 29.84
C VAL A 143 -32.10 -16.40 30.09
N SER A 144 -31.03 -17.17 29.85
CA SER A 144 -29.67 -16.78 30.16
C SER A 144 -28.64 -17.36 29.18
N THR A 145 -27.52 -16.66 29.04
CA THR A 145 -26.33 -17.16 28.33
C THR A 145 -25.23 -17.33 29.36
N GLU A 146 -24.78 -18.55 29.57
CA GLU A 146 -23.73 -18.87 30.55
C GLU A 146 -22.51 -19.50 29.87
N ALA A 147 -21.33 -19.06 30.25
CA ALA A 147 -20.09 -19.66 29.82
C ALA A 147 -19.88 -21.01 30.54
N ILE A 148 -19.87 -22.11 29.78
CA ILE A 148 -19.74 -23.49 30.33
C ILE A 148 -18.35 -24.09 30.14
N GLY A 149 -17.44 -23.41 29.47
CA GLY A 149 -16.07 -23.86 29.30
C GLY A 149 -15.25 -22.82 28.55
N GLU A 150 -14.00 -22.68 28.97
CA GLU A 150 -13.00 -21.84 28.35
C GLU A 150 -11.86 -22.71 27.86
N ARG A 151 -11.36 -22.43 26.69
CA ARG A 151 -10.20 -23.11 26.10
C ARG A 151 -9.34 -22.08 25.40
N ASN A 152 -8.02 -22.26 25.49
CA ASN A 152 -7.04 -21.49 24.75
C ASN A 152 -6.52 -22.26 23.55
N TYR A 153 -5.88 -21.54 22.64
CA TYR A 153 -5.10 -22.12 21.56
C TYR A 153 -3.78 -22.70 22.12
N SER A 154 -3.08 -23.48 21.32
CA SER A 154 -1.76 -24.02 21.67
C SER A 154 -0.67 -22.95 21.76
N ALA A 155 -0.90 -21.78 21.16
CA ALA A 155 -0.02 -20.63 21.18
C ALA A 155 -0.83 -19.33 21.22
N LEU A 156 -0.16 -18.19 21.33
CA LEU A 156 -0.79 -16.87 21.27
C LEU A 156 -1.50 -16.71 19.91
N PRO A 157 -2.82 -16.41 19.88
CA PRO A 157 -3.56 -16.30 18.62
C PRO A 157 -3.37 -14.95 17.90
N VAL A 158 -2.41 -14.14 18.33
CA VAL A 158 -1.97 -12.94 17.64
C VAL A 158 -0.66 -13.24 16.93
N ILE A 159 -0.66 -13.13 15.62
CA ILE A 159 0.45 -13.53 14.76
C ILE A 159 0.99 -12.32 14.03
N PRO A 160 2.31 -12.03 14.11
CA PRO A 160 2.93 -10.96 13.37
C PRO A 160 3.11 -11.34 11.89
N PHE A 161 2.78 -10.41 11.01
CA PHE A 161 3.13 -10.46 9.59
C PHE A 161 4.12 -9.34 9.31
N TYR A 162 5.32 -9.67 8.90
CA TYR A 162 6.37 -8.71 8.60
C TYR A 162 6.42 -8.38 7.10
N ALA A 163 6.72 -7.13 6.76
CA ALA A 163 6.94 -6.73 5.38
C ALA A 163 8.16 -7.41 4.75
N ASN A 164 9.20 -7.58 5.56
CA ASN A 164 10.50 -8.13 5.18
C ASN A 164 11.23 -8.68 6.41
N SER A 165 12.38 -9.33 6.18
CA SER A 165 13.20 -9.90 7.25
C SER A 165 13.81 -8.86 8.22
N LEU A 166 13.82 -7.58 7.85
CA LEU A 166 14.29 -6.49 8.70
C LEU A 166 13.19 -5.90 9.58
N CYS A 167 11.95 -6.37 9.43
CA CYS A 167 10.76 -5.89 10.16
C CYS A 167 10.56 -4.37 10.02
N ARG A 168 10.85 -3.82 8.84
CA ARG A 168 10.79 -2.38 8.55
C ARG A 168 9.82 -2.08 7.43
N SER A 169 9.27 -0.85 7.46
CA SER A 169 8.48 -0.32 6.35
C SER A 169 9.25 -0.38 5.04
N GLU A 170 8.54 -0.67 3.95
CA GLU A 170 9.07 -0.58 2.59
C GLU A 170 9.24 0.88 2.11
N LEU A 171 8.69 1.86 2.84
CA LEU A 171 8.98 3.28 2.64
C LEU A 171 10.34 3.61 3.25
N THR A 172 11.39 3.27 2.52
CA THR A 172 12.77 3.60 2.94
C THR A 172 13.05 5.09 2.79
N ASN A 173 14.08 5.59 3.51
CA ASN A 173 14.49 6.99 3.39
C ASN A 173 14.85 7.37 1.94
N ASN A 174 15.42 6.45 1.16
CA ASN A 174 15.75 6.65 -0.25
C ASN A 174 14.49 6.87 -1.10
N ILE A 175 13.45 6.05 -0.91
CA ILE A 175 12.17 6.19 -1.61
C ILE A 175 11.48 7.48 -1.17
N LYS A 176 11.40 7.72 0.15
CA LYS A 176 10.75 8.92 0.69
C LYS A 176 11.38 10.20 0.16
N SER A 177 12.71 10.33 0.21
CA SER A 177 13.39 11.54 -0.25
C SER A 177 13.18 11.84 -1.74
N LYS A 178 13.07 10.79 -2.58
CA LYS A 178 12.76 10.96 -4.01
C LYS A 178 11.31 11.37 -4.24
N ILE A 179 10.37 10.83 -3.46
CA ILE A 179 8.96 11.26 -3.51
C ILE A 179 8.85 12.72 -3.08
N ASP A 180 9.47 13.10 -1.96
CA ASP A 180 9.47 14.47 -1.46
C ASP A 180 10.05 15.45 -2.51
N LEU A 181 11.15 15.06 -3.18
CA LEU A 181 11.74 15.87 -4.26
C LEU A 181 10.82 15.98 -5.48
N TYR A 182 10.20 14.86 -5.89
CA TYR A 182 9.24 14.86 -7.00
C TYR A 182 8.07 15.78 -6.71
N ASP A 183 7.49 15.68 -5.52
CA ASP A 183 6.34 16.47 -5.09
C ASP A 183 6.68 17.97 -4.98
N ASN A 184 7.90 18.30 -4.52
CA ASN A 184 8.39 19.68 -4.49
C ASN A 184 8.54 20.27 -5.90
N ILE A 185 9.15 19.53 -6.84
CA ILE A 185 9.29 19.99 -8.23
C ILE A 185 7.92 20.19 -8.88
N MET A 186 6.96 19.30 -8.65
CA MET A 186 5.60 19.43 -9.15
C MET A 186 4.86 20.62 -8.56
N SER A 187 5.03 20.86 -7.25
CA SER A 187 4.44 22.02 -6.56
C SER A 187 4.99 23.33 -7.08
N ASP A 188 6.32 23.43 -7.18
CA ASP A 188 7.00 24.62 -7.74
C ASP A 188 6.63 24.84 -9.20
N PHE A 189 6.42 23.76 -9.97
CA PHE A 189 5.98 23.88 -11.35
C PHE A 189 4.56 24.46 -11.44
N GLY A 190 3.64 23.99 -10.60
CA GLY A 190 2.29 24.58 -10.49
C GLY A 190 2.31 26.05 -10.10
N ASP A 191 3.08 26.39 -9.07
CA ASP A 191 3.21 27.79 -8.61
C ASP A 191 3.83 28.69 -9.69
N ASN A 192 4.78 28.17 -10.48
CA ASN A 192 5.36 28.94 -11.57
C ASN A 192 4.43 29.10 -12.76
N LEU A 193 3.59 28.10 -13.06
CA LEU A 193 2.54 28.25 -14.08
C LEU A 193 1.54 29.34 -13.69
N ASP A 194 1.18 29.42 -12.41
CA ASP A 194 0.31 30.50 -11.92
C ASP A 194 0.98 31.89 -12.09
N ARG A 195 2.31 31.96 -11.90
CA ARG A 195 3.10 33.18 -12.03
C ARG A 195 3.52 33.54 -13.46
N THR A 196 3.45 32.63 -14.43
CA THR A 196 3.77 32.95 -15.84
C THR A 196 2.87 34.00 -16.44
N ASN A 197 1.71 34.25 -15.81
CA ASN A 197 0.83 35.34 -16.18
C ASN A 197 1.25 36.66 -15.53
N ASP A 198 2.21 36.67 -14.61
CA ASP A 198 2.72 37.87 -14.00
C ASP A 198 3.76 38.51 -14.94
N ILE A 199 3.37 39.65 -15.53
CA ILE A 199 4.25 40.46 -16.34
C ILE A 199 4.93 41.43 -15.40
N TYR A 200 6.26 41.47 -15.31
CA TYR A 200 6.98 42.55 -14.68
C TYR A 200 7.53 43.49 -15.73
N TRP A 201 7.56 44.76 -15.36
CA TRP A 201 7.94 45.84 -16.25
C TRP A 201 9.34 46.35 -15.87
N VAL A 202 10.24 46.41 -16.80
CA VAL A 202 11.50 47.15 -16.64
C VAL A 202 11.29 48.53 -17.20
N ILE A 203 11.33 49.54 -16.32
CA ILE A 203 11.12 50.91 -16.67
C ILE A 203 12.47 51.64 -16.54
N ASN A 204 12.97 52.17 -17.65
CA ASN A 204 14.22 52.92 -17.70
C ASN A 204 13.90 54.43 -17.83
N ASN A 205 14.72 55.29 -17.18
CA ASN A 205 14.61 56.73 -17.22
C ASN A 205 13.25 57.30 -16.74
N PHE A 206 12.68 56.66 -15.72
CA PHE A 206 11.46 57.19 -15.11
C PHE A 206 11.77 58.44 -14.28
N GLY A 207 11.26 59.59 -14.72
CA GLY A 207 11.50 60.86 -14.06
C GLY A 207 10.61 61.20 -12.86
N GLY A 208 9.76 60.24 -12.41
CA GLY A 208 8.79 60.39 -11.33
C GLY A 208 9.22 59.87 -9.98
N THR A 209 8.36 60.02 -9.00
CA THR A 209 8.52 59.50 -7.63
C THR A 209 8.12 58.01 -7.53
N GLY A 210 8.48 57.35 -6.42
CA GLY A 210 8.10 55.96 -6.17
C GLY A 210 6.57 55.75 -6.12
N ASP A 211 5.82 56.71 -5.64
CA ASP A 211 4.34 56.63 -5.58
C ASP A 211 3.74 56.66 -7.00
N GLN A 212 4.31 57.46 -7.89
CA GLN A 212 3.87 57.50 -9.29
C GLN A 212 4.19 56.20 -10.05
N ILE A 213 5.23 55.44 -9.66
CA ILE A 213 5.48 54.08 -10.19
C ILE A 213 4.37 53.15 -9.74
N ILE A 214 3.94 53.22 -8.49
CA ILE A 214 2.85 52.37 -7.95
C ILE A 214 1.55 52.65 -8.70
N ASP A 215 1.19 53.89 -8.90
CA ASP A 215 -0.01 54.30 -9.64
C ASP A 215 0.05 53.83 -11.11
N MET A 216 1.19 53.99 -11.76
CA MET A 216 1.41 53.51 -13.12
C MET A 216 1.30 52.01 -13.24
N LEU A 217 1.89 51.22 -12.30
CA LEU A 217 1.76 49.76 -12.26
C LEU A 217 0.32 49.31 -12.02
N ALA A 218 -0.43 50.03 -11.17
CA ALA A 218 -1.85 49.74 -10.94
C ALA A 218 -2.67 50.00 -12.23
N GLU A 219 -2.36 51.06 -12.97
CA GLU A 219 -3.00 51.36 -14.24
C GLU A 219 -2.65 50.34 -15.34
N ILE A 220 -1.38 49.95 -15.47
CA ILE A 220 -0.93 48.88 -16.38
C ILE A 220 -1.66 47.58 -16.10
N ASN A 221 -1.79 47.21 -14.83
CA ASN A 221 -2.52 46.00 -14.45
C ASN A 221 -4.01 46.07 -14.81
N ARG A 222 -4.60 47.23 -14.74
CA ARG A 222 -6.03 47.49 -15.05
C ARG A 222 -6.33 47.49 -16.54
N ILE A 223 -5.54 48.22 -17.35
CA ILE A 223 -5.80 48.48 -18.77
C ILE A 223 -4.92 47.62 -19.71
N LYS A 224 -3.90 46.93 -19.15
CA LYS A 224 -2.92 46.11 -19.90
C LYS A 224 -2.12 46.88 -20.96
N ALA A 225 -2.01 48.19 -20.79
CA ALA A 225 -1.26 49.07 -21.68
C ALA A 225 -0.59 50.17 -20.88
N THR A 226 0.49 50.73 -21.43
CA THR A 226 1.17 51.89 -20.88
C THR A 226 1.67 52.77 -22.02
N TYR A 227 1.90 54.03 -21.70
CA TYR A 227 2.60 54.98 -22.59
C TYR A 227 3.81 55.54 -21.84
N THR A 228 4.80 55.93 -22.58
CA THR A 228 5.99 56.59 -22.05
C THR A 228 6.15 57.94 -22.69
N GLU A 229 6.43 58.97 -21.85
CA GLU A 229 6.75 60.32 -22.34
C GLU A 229 8.28 60.49 -22.45
N ALA A 230 8.72 61.28 -23.41
CA ALA A 230 10.13 61.63 -23.52
C ALA A 230 10.55 62.52 -22.35
N GLY A 231 11.40 61.98 -21.46
CA GLY A 231 11.99 62.77 -20.35
C GLY A 231 13.05 63.77 -20.82
N ALA A 232 13.40 64.70 -19.99
CA ALA A 232 14.37 65.82 -20.30
C ALA A 232 15.80 65.22 -20.59
N SER A 233 16.11 64.01 -20.26
CA SER A 233 17.44 63.37 -20.41
C SER A 233 17.48 62.16 -21.34
N GLY A 234 16.43 61.93 -22.12
CA GLY A 234 16.38 60.80 -23.07
C GLY A 234 15.03 60.14 -23.14
N GLN A 235 14.92 59.13 -24.01
CA GLN A 235 13.71 58.38 -24.23
C GLN A 235 13.48 57.37 -23.06
N SER A 236 12.35 57.48 -22.38
CA SER A 236 12.00 56.45 -21.39
C SER A 236 11.42 55.21 -22.09
N THR A 237 11.76 54.06 -21.60
CA THR A 237 11.25 52.79 -22.13
C THR A 237 10.60 51.95 -21.02
N ALA A 238 9.52 51.28 -21.36
CA ALA A 238 8.89 50.28 -20.50
C ALA A 238 8.81 48.97 -21.28
N GLU A 239 9.54 48.00 -20.83
CA GLU A 239 9.61 46.66 -21.49
C GLU A 239 8.96 45.60 -20.60
N PRO A 240 7.97 44.87 -21.14
CA PRO A 240 7.40 43.76 -20.42
C PRO A 240 8.34 42.55 -20.45
N HIS A 241 8.56 41.96 -19.32
CA HIS A 241 9.27 40.70 -19.18
C HIS A 241 8.37 39.66 -18.57
N THR A 242 8.45 38.46 -19.13
CA THR A 242 7.81 37.27 -18.57
C THR A 242 8.85 36.37 -17.96
N ILE A 243 8.49 35.65 -16.91
CA ILE A 243 9.37 34.66 -16.30
C ILE A 243 9.37 33.42 -17.19
N GLU A 244 10.49 33.13 -17.82
CA GLU A 244 10.65 31.85 -18.54
C GLU A 244 10.82 30.72 -17.54
N VAL A 245 9.88 29.77 -17.54
CA VAL A 245 9.97 28.56 -16.75
C VAL A 245 10.77 27.54 -17.52
N PRO A 246 11.84 26.93 -16.94
CA PRO A 246 12.62 25.89 -17.61
C PRO A 246 11.83 24.59 -17.69
N TYR A 247 10.81 24.57 -18.54
CA TYR A 247 9.83 23.49 -18.68
C TYR A 247 10.49 22.13 -19.00
N GLN A 248 11.37 22.11 -20.00
CA GLN A 248 12.03 20.85 -20.43
C GLN A 248 12.92 20.26 -19.34
N ALA A 249 13.68 21.10 -18.63
CA ALA A 249 14.56 20.64 -17.55
C ALA A 249 13.74 20.01 -16.40
N ARG A 250 12.61 20.63 -16.05
CA ARG A 250 11.73 20.10 -15.00
C ARG A 250 11.05 18.81 -15.41
N GLN A 251 10.54 18.72 -16.63
CA GLN A 251 9.96 17.49 -17.16
C GLN A 251 10.99 16.36 -17.16
N THR A 252 12.19 16.60 -17.63
CA THR A 252 13.29 15.63 -17.62
C THR A 252 13.62 15.17 -16.20
N ALA A 253 13.68 16.09 -15.23
CA ALA A 253 13.93 15.75 -13.83
C ALA A 253 12.82 14.86 -13.24
N LEU A 254 11.55 15.18 -13.51
CA LEU A 254 10.40 14.39 -13.07
C LEU A 254 10.40 12.98 -13.69
N ASP A 255 10.72 12.86 -14.97
CA ASP A 255 10.83 11.57 -15.67
C ASP A 255 11.97 10.71 -15.11
N LEU A 256 13.13 11.30 -14.82
CA LEU A 256 14.26 10.61 -14.20
C LEU A 256 13.93 10.15 -12.78
N LEU A 257 13.31 11.01 -11.96
CA LEU A 257 12.88 10.67 -10.60
C LEU A 257 11.84 9.55 -10.61
N ARG A 258 10.86 9.63 -11.52
CA ARG A 258 9.87 8.57 -11.69
C ARG A 258 10.53 7.23 -11.99
N LYS A 259 11.42 7.17 -12.99
CA LYS A 259 12.16 5.94 -13.35
C LYS A 259 12.96 5.42 -12.16
N ALA A 260 13.70 6.29 -11.46
CA ALA A 260 14.47 5.92 -10.30
C ALA A 260 13.59 5.37 -9.16
N LEU A 261 12.39 5.94 -8.92
CA LEU A 261 11.45 5.45 -7.93
C LEU A 261 10.98 4.01 -8.24
N TYR A 262 10.60 3.73 -9.50
CA TYR A 262 10.19 2.38 -9.90
C TYR A 262 11.34 1.37 -9.80
N GLN A 263 12.54 1.76 -10.21
CA GLN A 263 13.74 0.91 -10.13
C GLN A 263 14.11 0.61 -8.68
N ASP A 264 14.20 1.63 -7.83
CA ASP A 264 14.61 1.48 -6.43
C ASP A 264 13.60 0.70 -5.58
N TYR A 265 12.31 0.90 -5.86
CA TYR A 265 11.27 0.11 -5.21
C TYR A 265 11.16 -1.31 -5.77
N MET A 266 11.72 -1.57 -6.95
CA MET A 266 11.57 -2.81 -7.71
C MET A 266 10.12 -3.04 -8.18
N ALA A 267 9.39 -1.96 -8.46
CA ALA A 267 8.04 -1.99 -8.99
C ALA A 267 8.04 -2.06 -10.52
N LEU A 268 6.95 -2.56 -11.09
CA LEU A 268 6.72 -2.60 -12.51
C LEU A 268 6.13 -1.26 -12.99
N ASP A 269 6.85 -0.56 -13.88
CA ASP A 269 6.30 0.61 -14.57
C ASP A 269 5.52 0.17 -15.81
N MET A 270 4.20 0.30 -15.75
CA MET A 270 3.33 -0.07 -16.85
C MET A 270 3.49 0.81 -18.08
N ASP A 271 4.03 2.03 -17.94
CA ASP A 271 4.25 2.92 -19.07
C ASP A 271 5.46 2.49 -19.92
N GLU A 272 6.45 1.83 -19.31
CA GLU A 272 7.56 1.22 -20.07
C GLU A 272 7.11 0.03 -20.93
N ILE A 273 5.98 -0.58 -20.58
CA ILE A 273 5.44 -1.76 -21.29
C ILE A 273 4.55 -1.36 -22.48
N LYS A 274 3.96 -0.17 -22.49
CA LYS A 274 2.98 0.26 -23.50
C LYS A 274 3.53 0.45 -24.93
N GLY A 275 4.84 0.43 -25.13
CA GLY A 275 5.50 0.88 -26.36
C GLY A 275 5.66 -0.14 -27.50
N GLY A 276 5.16 -1.39 -27.41
CA GLY A 276 5.44 -2.39 -28.41
C GLY A 276 4.53 -3.63 -28.37
N SER A 277 4.69 -4.50 -29.35
CA SER A 277 4.10 -5.85 -29.36
C SER A 277 4.69 -6.63 -28.17
N LEU A 278 3.90 -6.76 -27.09
CA LEU A 278 4.35 -7.38 -25.84
C LEU A 278 4.42 -8.89 -26.00
N THR A 279 5.62 -9.39 -26.21
CA THR A 279 5.88 -10.83 -26.13
C THR A 279 5.90 -11.26 -24.65
N ASN A 280 5.55 -12.51 -24.37
CA ASN A 280 5.64 -13.08 -23.02
C ASN A 280 7.08 -13.02 -22.45
N VAL A 281 8.09 -13.05 -23.32
CA VAL A 281 9.51 -12.87 -22.92
C VAL A 281 9.76 -11.45 -22.42
N ALA A 282 9.29 -10.44 -23.14
CA ALA A 282 9.44 -9.04 -22.72
C ALA A 282 8.71 -8.77 -21.39
N ILE A 283 7.52 -9.32 -21.20
CA ILE A 283 6.77 -9.24 -19.94
C ILE A 283 7.55 -9.91 -18.79
N LYS A 284 8.11 -11.10 -19.01
CA LYS A 284 8.93 -11.80 -17.99
C LYS A 284 10.15 -10.99 -17.58
N VAL A 285 10.86 -10.38 -18.54
CA VAL A 285 12.01 -9.51 -18.25
C VAL A 285 11.57 -8.29 -17.45
N ALA A 286 10.52 -7.60 -17.87
CA ALA A 286 10.00 -6.42 -17.17
C ALA A 286 9.54 -6.72 -15.73
N THR A 287 9.01 -7.90 -15.46
CA THR A 287 8.51 -8.32 -14.14
C THR A 287 9.58 -8.95 -13.25
N THR A 288 10.83 -9.11 -13.73
CA THR A 288 11.89 -9.81 -12.99
C THR A 288 12.13 -9.20 -11.60
N ASN A 289 12.27 -7.88 -11.50
CA ASN A 289 12.52 -7.20 -10.24
C ASN A 289 11.34 -7.36 -9.27
N LEU A 290 10.11 -7.24 -9.78
CA LEU A 290 8.90 -7.44 -8.98
C LEU A 290 8.80 -8.90 -8.49
N ASN A 291 9.20 -9.87 -9.30
CA ASN A 291 9.26 -11.28 -8.90
C ASN A 291 10.27 -11.51 -7.78
N LEU A 292 11.50 -10.96 -7.89
CA LEU A 292 12.51 -11.06 -6.83
C LEU A 292 12.05 -10.43 -5.51
N LYS A 293 11.33 -9.32 -5.59
CA LYS A 293 10.73 -8.70 -4.40
C LYS A 293 9.62 -9.57 -3.83
N ALA A 294 8.78 -10.13 -4.69
CA ALA A 294 7.71 -11.03 -4.29
C ALA A 294 8.23 -12.33 -3.64
N ASP A 295 9.37 -12.90 -4.10
CA ASP A 295 9.98 -14.07 -3.49
C ASP A 295 10.29 -13.85 -2.00
N ARG A 296 10.85 -12.69 -1.67
CA ARG A 296 11.15 -12.33 -0.26
C ARG A 296 9.90 -12.11 0.57
N TYR A 297 8.90 -11.51 -0.04
CA TYR A 297 7.63 -11.24 0.62
C TYR A 297 6.79 -12.52 0.81
N GLU A 298 6.91 -13.47 -0.11
CA GLU A 298 6.24 -14.78 -0.05
C GLU A 298 6.67 -15.58 1.17
N TRP A 299 7.95 -15.52 1.58
CA TRP A 299 8.43 -16.14 2.80
C TRP A 299 7.71 -15.62 4.06
N GLN A 300 7.45 -14.32 4.12
CA GLN A 300 6.72 -13.72 5.25
C GLN A 300 5.24 -14.17 5.24
N ALA A 301 4.62 -14.17 4.07
CA ALA A 301 3.25 -14.65 3.90
C ALA A 301 3.12 -16.14 4.23
N PHE A 302 4.06 -16.96 3.77
CA PHE A 302 4.12 -18.40 4.08
C PHE A 302 4.20 -18.64 5.58
N THR A 303 5.16 -17.99 6.26
CA THR A 303 5.36 -18.10 7.70
C THR A 303 4.12 -17.70 8.48
N PHE A 304 3.48 -16.58 8.10
CA PHE A 304 2.25 -16.14 8.72
C PHE A 304 1.12 -17.17 8.58
N VAL A 305 0.86 -17.63 7.36
CA VAL A 305 -0.21 -18.62 7.08
C VAL A 305 0.07 -19.94 7.80
N GLN A 306 1.32 -20.38 7.82
CA GLN A 306 1.73 -21.60 8.53
C GLN A 306 1.44 -21.50 10.03
N GLN A 307 1.72 -20.35 10.66
CA GLN A 307 1.41 -20.14 12.07
C GLN A 307 -0.11 -20.14 12.33
N VAL A 308 -0.90 -19.54 11.44
CA VAL A 308 -2.37 -19.61 11.54
C VAL A 308 -2.87 -21.05 11.46
N LEU A 309 -2.38 -21.82 10.50
CA LEU A 309 -2.77 -23.21 10.33
C LEU A 309 -2.36 -24.06 11.54
N SER A 310 -1.19 -23.81 12.11
CA SER A 310 -0.72 -24.48 13.33
C SER A 310 -1.63 -24.22 14.53
N LEU A 311 -2.16 -22.98 14.70
CA LEU A 311 -3.18 -22.69 15.73
C LEU A 311 -4.45 -23.52 15.54
N LEU A 312 -4.80 -23.86 14.32
CA LEU A 312 -5.95 -24.68 13.98
C LEU A 312 -5.66 -26.19 14.06
N GLY A 313 -4.44 -26.58 14.45
CA GLY A 313 -3.99 -27.97 14.49
C GLY A 313 -3.81 -28.58 13.10
N ILE A 314 -3.52 -27.76 12.08
CA ILE A 314 -3.27 -28.18 10.72
C ILE A 314 -1.78 -28.02 10.44
N GLU A 315 -1.10 -29.15 10.30
CA GLU A 315 0.30 -29.18 9.86
C GLU A 315 0.34 -29.46 8.35
N THR A 316 0.79 -28.48 7.58
CA THR A 316 0.96 -28.61 6.13
C THR A 316 2.08 -27.73 5.64
N GLU A 317 2.82 -28.22 4.65
CA GLU A 317 3.83 -27.47 3.91
C GLU A 317 3.30 -27.04 2.51
N ASP A 318 2.11 -27.50 2.13
CA ASP A 318 1.50 -27.23 0.82
C ASP A 318 0.80 -25.86 0.78
N ILE A 319 1.48 -24.79 1.25
CA ILE A 319 1.00 -23.42 1.18
C ILE A 319 1.57 -22.79 -0.09
N LYS A 320 0.71 -22.30 -0.99
CA LYS A 320 1.11 -21.70 -2.27
C LYS A 320 0.39 -20.39 -2.51
N PHE A 321 1.09 -19.49 -3.18
CA PHE A 321 0.53 -18.22 -3.64
C PHE A 321 0.67 -18.15 -5.17
N LYS A 322 -0.46 -17.97 -5.85
CA LYS A 322 -0.45 -17.79 -7.29
C LYS A 322 -0.32 -16.29 -7.60
N ARG A 323 0.82 -15.90 -8.15
CA ARG A 323 1.08 -14.49 -8.52
C ARG A 323 0.13 -14.03 -9.63
N ARG A 324 -0.25 -12.77 -9.57
CA ARG A 324 -0.94 -12.13 -10.69
C ARG A 324 0.08 -11.81 -11.78
N THR A 325 -0.02 -12.50 -12.90
CA THR A 325 0.85 -12.28 -14.06
C THR A 325 0.06 -11.60 -15.18
N ILE A 326 0.72 -10.69 -15.89
CA ILE A 326 0.25 -10.20 -17.18
C ILE A 326 0.75 -11.20 -18.21
N THR A 327 -0.13 -11.67 -19.08
CA THR A 327 0.22 -12.61 -20.16
C THR A 327 -0.27 -12.06 -21.50
N ASN A 328 0.44 -12.38 -22.57
CA ASN A 328 -0.09 -12.25 -23.91
C ASN A 328 -0.87 -13.52 -24.23
N ASP A 329 -2.18 -13.47 -24.06
CA ASP A 329 -3.07 -14.62 -24.18
C ASP A 329 -3.02 -15.26 -25.58
N SER A 330 -2.79 -14.46 -26.63
CA SER A 330 -2.63 -14.97 -27.98
C SER A 330 -1.36 -15.82 -28.14
N GLU A 331 -0.24 -15.41 -27.56
CA GLU A 331 0.99 -16.22 -27.54
C GLU A 331 0.82 -17.50 -26.71
N VAL A 332 0.13 -17.41 -25.57
CA VAL A 332 -0.16 -18.60 -24.73
C VAL A 332 -0.94 -19.63 -25.53
N VAL A 333 -1.97 -19.21 -26.27
CA VAL A 333 -2.75 -20.13 -27.12
C VAL A 333 -1.92 -20.72 -28.25
N GLN A 334 -1.02 -19.92 -28.87
CA GLN A 334 -0.09 -20.44 -29.89
C GLN A 334 0.87 -21.47 -29.31
N ASP A 335 1.45 -21.20 -28.15
CA ASP A 335 2.34 -22.15 -27.45
C ASP A 335 1.61 -23.46 -27.12
N ILE A 336 0.36 -23.39 -26.64
CA ILE A 336 -0.47 -24.57 -26.39
C ILE A 336 -0.70 -25.36 -27.68
N MET A 337 -0.95 -24.69 -28.81
CA MET A 337 -1.13 -25.35 -30.10
C MET A 337 0.15 -26.05 -30.58
N LEU A 338 1.32 -25.43 -30.36
CA LEU A 338 2.61 -26.04 -30.68
C LEU A 338 2.93 -27.25 -29.81
N MET A 339 2.54 -27.23 -28.53
CA MET A 339 2.77 -28.33 -27.59
C MET A 339 1.65 -29.37 -27.57
N ARG A 340 0.67 -29.28 -28.48
CA ARG A 340 -0.54 -30.14 -28.46
C ARG A 340 -0.24 -31.62 -28.56
N SER A 341 0.87 -32.01 -29.21
CA SER A 341 1.32 -33.41 -29.29
C SER A 341 1.89 -33.95 -27.97
N ASP A 342 2.37 -33.05 -27.10
CA ASP A 342 3.14 -33.40 -25.89
C ASP A 342 2.33 -33.25 -24.61
N ILE A 343 1.12 -32.67 -24.69
CA ILE A 343 0.24 -32.43 -23.54
C ILE A 343 -1.13 -33.07 -23.75
N THR A 344 -1.77 -33.49 -22.65
CA THR A 344 -3.13 -34.04 -22.72
C THR A 344 -4.15 -32.96 -23.08
N ARG A 345 -5.29 -33.33 -23.70
CA ARG A 345 -6.41 -32.41 -24.01
C ARG A 345 -6.86 -31.65 -22.76
N LYS A 346 -6.96 -32.34 -21.63
CA LYS A 346 -7.30 -31.70 -20.35
C LYS A 346 -6.29 -30.63 -19.97
N LYS A 347 -4.98 -30.92 -20.07
CA LYS A 347 -3.93 -29.95 -19.74
C LYS A 347 -3.91 -28.76 -20.66
N ALA A 348 -4.18 -28.95 -21.96
CA ALA A 348 -4.30 -27.86 -22.92
C ALA A 348 -5.46 -26.91 -22.57
N LEU A 349 -6.61 -27.46 -22.15
CA LEU A 349 -7.76 -26.67 -21.71
C LEU A 349 -7.48 -25.91 -20.41
N GLU A 350 -6.81 -26.54 -19.44
CA GLU A 350 -6.40 -25.90 -18.16
C GLU A 350 -5.42 -24.73 -18.36
N LEU A 351 -4.59 -24.79 -19.38
CA LEU A 351 -3.61 -23.75 -19.71
C LEU A 351 -4.19 -22.62 -20.57
N ASN A 352 -5.35 -22.85 -21.21
CA ASN A 352 -5.95 -21.88 -22.12
C ASN A 352 -6.59 -20.72 -21.33
N PRO A 353 -6.13 -19.46 -21.51
CA PRO A 353 -6.61 -18.32 -20.75
C PRO A 353 -8.07 -17.93 -21.07
N TYR A 354 -8.64 -18.43 -22.19
CA TYR A 354 -10.01 -18.14 -22.61
C TYR A 354 -11.04 -19.17 -22.11
N ILE A 355 -10.60 -20.25 -21.41
CA ILE A 355 -11.48 -21.32 -20.92
C ILE A 355 -11.54 -21.26 -19.41
N GLN A 356 -12.75 -21.18 -18.86
CA GLN A 356 -12.96 -21.19 -17.41
C GLN A 356 -12.84 -22.62 -16.86
N ALA A 357 -12.42 -22.72 -15.61
CA ALA A 357 -12.18 -24.04 -14.98
C ALA A 357 -13.44 -24.91 -14.86
N ASP A 358 -14.60 -24.29 -14.73
CA ASP A 358 -15.92 -24.94 -14.71
C ASP A 358 -16.41 -25.43 -16.07
N GLU A 359 -15.88 -24.86 -17.18
CA GLU A 359 -16.21 -25.28 -18.55
C GLU A 359 -15.40 -26.52 -18.98
N ILE A 360 -14.27 -26.79 -18.35
CA ILE A 360 -13.33 -27.84 -18.79
C ILE A 360 -13.98 -29.23 -18.78
N GLU A 361 -14.76 -29.56 -17.73
CA GLU A 361 -15.42 -30.86 -17.66
C GLU A 361 -16.51 -31.03 -18.72
N ALA A 362 -17.24 -29.96 -19.03
CA ALA A 362 -18.22 -29.95 -20.09
C ALA A 362 -17.55 -30.19 -21.46
N ILE A 363 -16.45 -29.47 -21.75
CA ILE A 363 -15.70 -29.58 -23.01
C ILE A 363 -15.02 -30.96 -23.18
N LEU A 364 -14.67 -31.63 -22.07
CA LEU A 364 -14.05 -32.96 -22.14
C LEU A 364 -15.07 -34.08 -22.38
N ASN A 365 -16.34 -33.86 -22.00
CA ASN A 365 -17.43 -34.83 -22.15
C ASN A 365 -18.16 -34.73 -23.50
N ASP A 366 -17.95 -33.63 -24.26
CA ASP A 366 -18.34 -33.46 -25.67
C ASP A 366 -17.25 -33.99 -26.62
#